data_264d9c8e269c345c6916477eece85fc4
#
_entry.id   264d9c8e269c345c6916477eece85fc4
#
_cell.length_a   1.000
_cell.length_b   1.000
_cell.length_c   1.000
_cell.angle_alpha   90.00
_cell.angle_beta   90.00
_cell.angle_gamma   90.00
#
_symmetry.space_group_name_H-M   'P 1'
#
loop_
_entity.id
_entity.type
_entity.pdbx_description
1 polymer ?
#
loop_
_entity_poly.entity_id
_entity_poly.type
_entity_poly.pdbx_seq_one_letter_code
_entity_poly.pdbx_strand_id
1 'polypeptide(L)'
;MKFMTRAVACMPDDSGYASSSIEGRVAVEWFDPSEESQKRKYAFKCHRTTEDGSDTVYPVNALAFHPSRNVFASGGGDGVVSLWDAMAKRRIKQYQKFGSSVVGAAFSCDGKYLAVVCSPGFEDGREPDQMGEVGLVKVVVRELAPDEAKMKAKK
;
A
#
# COMPACT_ATOMS: atom_id res chain seq x y z
N MET A 1 10.95 -10.24 5.78
CA MET A 1 9.89 -10.90 4.98
C MET A 1 10.39 -12.21 4.39
N LYS A 2 9.52 -13.23 4.22
CA LYS A 2 9.91 -14.55 3.66
C LYS A 2 9.91 -14.59 2.13
N PHE A 3 9.15 -13.71 1.50
CA PHE A 3 8.94 -13.69 0.05
C PHE A 3 9.53 -12.42 -0.58
N MET A 4 9.60 -12.41 -1.90
CA MET A 4 10.21 -11.33 -2.68
C MET A 4 9.61 -9.97 -2.31
N THR A 5 10.47 -9.05 -1.93
CA THR A 5 10.10 -7.66 -1.61
C THR A 5 9.80 -6.89 -2.88
N ARG A 6 8.79 -6.03 -2.84
CA ARG A 6 8.30 -5.28 -4.01
C ARG A 6 8.51 -3.78 -3.88
N ALA A 7 8.20 -3.22 -2.71
CA ALA A 7 8.34 -1.80 -2.46
C ALA A 7 8.83 -1.54 -1.03
N VAL A 8 9.41 -0.37 -0.83
CA VAL A 8 9.83 0.15 0.48
C VAL A 8 9.53 1.64 0.53
N ALA A 9 9.12 2.12 1.70
CA ALA A 9 8.92 3.54 1.98
C ALA A 9 9.31 3.86 3.43
N CYS A 10 10.06 4.95 3.64
CA CYS A 10 10.46 5.41 4.97
C CYS A 10 9.35 6.21 5.64
N MET A 11 9.30 6.17 6.98
CA MET A 11 8.44 7.01 7.80
C MET A 11 8.90 8.47 7.75
N PRO A 12 7.98 9.44 7.82
CA PRO A 12 8.33 10.86 7.72
C PRO A 12 9.09 11.40 8.95
N ASP A 13 9.08 10.67 10.05
CA ASP A 13 9.79 10.99 11.29
C ASP A 13 11.16 10.29 11.40
N ASP A 14 11.65 9.69 10.31
CA ASP A 14 12.90 8.94 10.22
C ASP A 14 13.03 7.79 11.24
N SER A 15 11.92 7.33 11.82
CA SER A 15 11.93 6.29 12.86
C SER A 15 11.96 4.86 12.32
N GLY A 16 11.57 4.66 11.05
CA GLY A 16 11.46 3.33 10.46
C GLY A 16 10.97 3.33 9.02
N TYR A 17 10.47 2.19 8.58
CA TYR A 17 10.01 1.98 7.21
C TYR A 17 8.91 0.93 7.12
N ALA A 18 8.19 0.93 6.02
CA ALA A 18 7.34 -0.17 5.59
C ALA A 18 7.95 -0.84 4.36
N SER A 19 7.88 -2.16 4.30
CA SER A 19 8.24 -2.95 3.12
C SER A 19 7.09 -3.86 2.72
N SER A 20 6.98 -4.17 1.43
CA SER A 20 5.90 -5.01 0.90
C SER A 20 6.42 -6.19 0.10
N SER A 21 5.57 -7.22 -0.10
CA SER A 21 5.91 -8.43 -0.83
C SER A 21 4.91 -8.76 -1.94
N ILE A 22 5.33 -9.70 -2.80
CA ILE A 22 4.49 -10.24 -3.88
C ILE A 22 3.30 -11.07 -3.36
N GLU A 23 3.32 -11.49 -2.11
CA GLU A 23 2.28 -12.35 -1.51
C GLU A 23 1.23 -11.59 -0.68
N GLY A 24 1.03 -10.30 -0.96
CA GLY A 24 0.02 -9.51 -0.26
C GLY A 24 0.33 -9.32 1.23
N ARG A 25 1.59 -8.96 1.55
CA ARG A 25 1.99 -8.60 2.91
C ARG A 25 2.72 -7.28 2.95
N VAL A 26 2.56 -6.59 4.07
CA VAL A 26 3.34 -5.42 4.46
C VAL A 26 3.97 -5.68 5.82
N ALA A 27 5.26 -5.37 5.96
CA ALA A 27 5.97 -5.33 7.23
C ALA A 27 6.29 -3.88 7.59
N VAL A 28 6.20 -3.56 8.88
CA VAL A 28 6.57 -2.26 9.46
C VAL A 28 7.65 -2.50 10.49
N GLU A 29 8.79 -1.83 10.31
CA GLU A 29 10.00 -2.05 11.08
C GLU A 29 10.64 -0.72 11.47
N TRP A 30 11.43 -0.71 12.54
CA TRP A 30 12.09 0.49 13.07
C TRP A 30 13.60 0.40 12.87
N PHE A 31 14.24 1.55 12.63
CA PHE A 31 15.70 1.64 12.47
C PHE A 31 16.46 1.44 13.78
N ASP A 32 15.87 1.86 14.90
CA ASP A 32 16.48 1.68 16.23
C ASP A 32 16.69 0.19 16.53
N PRO A 33 17.95 -0.27 16.74
CA PRO A 33 18.27 -1.67 16.96
C PRO A 33 17.95 -2.16 18.38
N SER A 34 17.51 -1.28 19.29
CA SER A 34 17.18 -1.65 20.66
C SER A 34 16.11 -2.76 20.68
N GLU A 35 16.21 -3.64 21.66
CA GLU A 35 15.26 -4.75 21.82
C GLU A 35 13.83 -4.25 21.98
N GLU A 36 13.65 -3.14 22.69
CA GLU A 36 12.34 -2.50 22.87
C GLU A 36 11.75 -2.04 21.54
N SER A 37 12.55 -1.39 20.70
CA SER A 37 12.13 -0.94 19.37
C SER A 37 11.83 -2.12 18.47
N GLN A 38 12.68 -3.15 18.46
CA GLN A 38 12.49 -4.32 17.62
C GLN A 38 11.29 -5.18 18.01
N LYS A 39 10.83 -5.15 19.26
CA LYS A 39 9.57 -5.79 19.69
C LYS A 39 8.32 -5.15 19.08
N ARG A 40 8.41 -3.92 18.60
CA ARG A 40 7.27 -3.21 17.97
C ARG A 40 7.01 -3.62 16.53
N LYS A 41 8.01 -4.21 15.85
CA LYS A 41 7.88 -4.64 14.45
C LYS A 41 6.72 -5.61 14.26
N TYR A 42 6.07 -5.51 13.13
CA TYR A 42 4.95 -6.37 12.79
C TYR A 42 4.80 -6.52 11.29
N ALA A 43 4.09 -7.56 10.88
CA ALA A 43 3.68 -7.77 9.50
C ALA A 43 2.22 -8.20 9.45
N PHE A 44 1.53 -7.85 8.38
CA PHE A 44 0.13 -8.19 8.20
C PHE A 44 -0.19 -8.55 6.75
N LYS A 45 -1.30 -9.24 6.57
CA LYS A 45 -1.84 -9.63 5.27
C LYS A 45 -2.76 -8.54 4.73
N CYS A 46 -2.64 -8.23 3.43
CA CYS A 46 -3.51 -7.29 2.70
C CYS A 46 -3.57 -7.70 1.22
N HIS A 47 -4.31 -6.98 0.40
CA HIS A 47 -4.43 -7.22 -1.04
C HIS A 47 -4.67 -8.69 -1.37
N ARG A 48 -5.76 -9.22 -0.83
CA ARG A 48 -6.24 -10.58 -1.10
C ARG A 48 -7.75 -10.64 -1.11
N THR A 49 -8.27 -11.54 -1.92
CA THR A 49 -9.70 -11.87 -1.99
C THR A 49 -9.89 -13.35 -1.73
N THR A 50 -11.01 -13.69 -1.10
CA THR A 50 -11.41 -15.09 -0.93
C THR A 50 -12.69 -15.28 -1.73
N GLU A 51 -12.64 -16.11 -2.76
CA GLU A 51 -13.77 -16.46 -3.61
C GLU A 51 -13.86 -17.99 -3.68
N ASP A 52 -15.05 -18.54 -3.47
CA ASP A 52 -15.33 -19.99 -3.52
C ASP A 52 -14.36 -20.85 -2.68
N GLY A 53 -13.94 -20.33 -1.52
CA GLY A 53 -13.00 -21.02 -0.62
C GLY A 53 -11.54 -20.98 -1.05
N SER A 54 -11.21 -20.30 -2.13
CA SER A 54 -9.84 -20.08 -2.61
C SER A 54 -9.37 -18.68 -2.31
N ASP A 55 -8.18 -18.55 -1.71
CA ASP A 55 -7.52 -17.26 -1.46
C ASP A 55 -6.69 -16.85 -2.67
N THR A 56 -7.10 -15.79 -3.34
CA THR A 56 -6.27 -15.11 -4.34
C THR A 56 -5.48 -14.01 -3.67
N VAL A 57 -4.16 -14.04 -3.85
CA VAL A 57 -3.21 -13.11 -3.23
C VAL A 57 -2.58 -12.27 -4.32
N TYR A 58 -2.56 -10.96 -4.11
CA TYR A 58 -2.01 -10.01 -5.06
C TYR A 58 -0.72 -9.37 -4.53
N PRO A 59 0.24 -9.04 -5.42
CA PRO A 59 1.44 -8.32 -5.02
C PRO A 59 1.08 -6.91 -4.52
N VAL A 60 1.79 -6.44 -3.50
CA VAL A 60 1.72 -5.06 -3.04
C VAL A 60 2.81 -4.27 -3.74
N ASN A 61 2.46 -3.59 -4.82
CA ASN A 61 3.41 -2.96 -5.73
C ASN A 61 3.88 -1.57 -5.28
N ALA A 62 3.06 -0.87 -4.50
CA ALA A 62 3.32 0.50 -4.12
C ALA A 62 3.13 0.73 -2.63
N LEU A 63 4.04 1.50 -2.04
CA LEU A 63 3.97 2.04 -0.69
C LEU A 63 4.33 3.51 -0.70
N ALA A 64 3.59 4.35 0.03
CA ALA A 64 3.92 5.75 0.21
C ALA A 64 3.47 6.21 1.59
N PHE A 65 4.35 6.87 2.36
CA PHE A 65 3.97 7.53 3.62
C PHE A 65 3.44 8.94 3.36
N HIS A 66 2.46 9.33 4.18
CA HIS A 66 2.01 10.71 4.28
C HIS A 66 3.17 11.56 4.83
N PRO A 67 3.43 12.79 4.30
CA PRO A 67 4.64 13.56 4.60
C PRO A 67 4.78 14.00 6.06
N SER A 68 3.71 14.05 6.83
CA SER A 68 3.73 14.55 8.21
C SER A 68 3.08 13.59 9.23
N ARG A 69 2.75 12.36 8.83
CA ARG A 69 2.05 11.40 9.70
C ARG A 69 2.52 9.98 9.42
N ASN A 70 2.58 9.15 10.45
CA ASN A 70 2.86 7.73 10.30
C ASN A 70 1.64 6.95 9.75
N VAL A 71 1.08 7.48 8.68
CA VAL A 71 0.02 6.89 7.86
C VAL A 71 0.60 6.62 6.48
N PHE A 72 0.34 5.45 5.93
CA PHE A 72 0.82 5.10 4.60
C PHE A 72 -0.27 4.51 3.73
N ALA A 73 -0.09 4.68 2.42
CA ALA A 73 -0.89 4.03 1.38
C ALA A 73 -0.18 2.75 0.92
N SER A 74 -0.94 1.69 0.69
CA SER A 74 -0.51 0.52 -0.09
C SER A 74 -1.35 0.39 -1.34
N GLY A 75 -0.71 0.06 -2.47
CA GLY A 75 -1.36 -0.22 -3.74
C GLY A 75 -1.00 -1.60 -4.24
N GLY A 76 -1.99 -2.37 -4.67
CA GLY A 76 -1.80 -3.76 -5.04
C GLY A 76 -2.22 -4.12 -6.46
N GLY A 77 -1.81 -5.31 -6.89
CA GLY A 77 -2.22 -5.92 -8.16
C GLY A 77 -3.71 -6.15 -8.29
N ASP A 78 -4.44 -6.15 -7.16
CA ASP A 78 -5.91 -6.20 -7.11
C ASP A 78 -6.60 -4.90 -7.56
N GLY A 79 -5.82 -3.87 -7.89
CA GLY A 79 -6.32 -2.55 -8.25
C GLY A 79 -6.84 -1.72 -7.08
N VAL A 80 -6.53 -2.11 -5.85
CA VAL A 80 -7.00 -1.45 -4.63
C VAL A 80 -5.90 -0.60 -4.01
N VAL A 81 -6.27 0.54 -3.42
CA VAL A 81 -5.41 1.32 -2.52
C VAL A 81 -6.03 1.33 -1.13
N SER A 82 -5.21 1.06 -0.13
CA SER A 82 -5.61 1.13 1.28
C SER A 82 -4.71 2.08 2.07
N LEU A 83 -5.31 2.86 2.99
CA LEU A 83 -4.60 3.68 3.96
C LEU A 83 -4.50 2.95 5.30
N TRP A 84 -3.32 3.02 5.90
CA TRP A 84 -2.97 2.33 7.13
C TRP A 84 -2.38 3.28 8.16
N ASP A 85 -2.79 3.14 9.40
CA ASP A 85 -2.14 3.76 10.56
C ASP A 85 -1.03 2.80 11.04
N ALA A 86 0.23 3.19 10.81
CA ALA A 86 1.39 2.36 11.14
C ALA A 86 1.53 2.15 12.66
N MET A 87 1.11 3.14 13.47
CA MET A 87 1.24 3.09 14.93
C MET A 87 0.10 2.32 15.57
N ALA A 88 -1.14 2.50 15.08
CA ALA A 88 -2.30 1.78 15.58
C ALA A 88 -2.47 0.39 14.95
N LYS A 89 -1.63 0.02 13.98
CA LYS A 89 -1.61 -1.29 13.29
C LYS A 89 -2.97 -1.66 12.66
N ARG A 90 -3.61 -0.68 12.02
CA ARG A 90 -4.95 -0.88 11.46
C ARG A 90 -5.16 -0.15 10.15
N ARG A 91 -6.13 -0.64 9.35
CA ARG A 91 -6.60 0.05 8.16
C ARG A 91 -7.50 1.23 8.56
N ILE A 92 -7.23 2.39 7.96
CA ILE A 92 -8.04 3.60 8.11
C ILE A 92 -9.14 3.58 7.06
N LYS A 93 -8.77 3.33 5.79
CA LYS A 93 -9.67 3.39 4.64
C LYS A 93 -9.21 2.45 3.53
N GLN A 94 -10.14 1.99 2.74
CA GLN A 94 -9.89 1.31 1.48
C GLN A 94 -10.66 2.03 0.39
N TYR A 95 -9.99 2.33 -0.70
CA TYR A 95 -10.61 2.93 -1.88
C TYR A 95 -11.19 1.85 -2.78
N GLN A 96 -12.17 2.24 -3.61
CA GLN A 96 -12.72 1.36 -4.63
C GLN A 96 -11.66 0.99 -5.67
N LYS A 97 -11.85 -0.13 -6.36
CA LYS A 97 -10.93 -0.59 -7.40
C LYS A 97 -10.74 0.44 -8.50
N PHE A 98 -9.49 0.63 -8.90
CA PHE A 98 -9.10 1.57 -9.95
C PHE A 98 -9.20 0.99 -11.38
N GLY A 99 -9.61 -0.28 -11.51
CA GLY A 99 -9.83 -0.94 -12.81
C GLY A 99 -8.61 -1.68 -13.36
N SER A 100 -7.39 -1.38 -12.90
CA SER A 100 -6.18 -2.11 -13.21
C SER A 100 -5.23 -2.13 -12.02
N SER A 101 -4.14 -2.88 -12.10
CA SER A 101 -3.13 -2.99 -11.05
C SER A 101 -2.62 -1.59 -10.64
N VAL A 102 -2.50 -1.34 -9.34
CA VAL A 102 -1.82 -0.15 -8.82
C VAL A 102 -0.32 -0.44 -8.79
N VAL A 103 0.44 0.35 -9.53
CA VAL A 103 1.90 0.16 -9.70
C VAL A 103 2.72 1.27 -9.03
N GLY A 104 2.09 2.38 -8.66
CA GLY A 104 2.75 3.49 -7.99
C GLY A 104 1.77 4.31 -7.15
N ALA A 105 2.29 4.92 -6.08
CA ALA A 105 1.55 5.87 -5.25
C ALA A 105 2.51 6.90 -4.66
N ALA A 106 2.05 8.14 -4.51
CA ALA A 106 2.80 9.21 -3.86
C ALA A 106 1.86 10.24 -3.24
N PHE A 107 2.20 10.74 -2.06
CA PHE A 107 1.52 11.89 -1.47
C PHE A 107 2.16 13.19 -1.94
N SER A 108 1.36 14.25 -2.04
CA SER A 108 1.89 15.62 -2.16
C SER A 108 2.65 16.03 -0.90
N CYS A 109 3.56 17.00 -1.03
CA CYS A 109 4.39 17.47 0.09
C CYS A 109 3.58 18.03 1.27
N ASP A 110 2.38 18.54 0.99
CA ASP A 110 1.46 19.04 2.02
C ASP A 110 0.47 17.96 2.53
N GLY A 111 0.51 16.76 1.95
CA GLY A 111 -0.34 15.63 2.31
C GLY A 111 -1.81 15.75 1.90
N LYS A 112 -2.16 16.76 1.08
CA LYS A 112 -3.56 16.95 0.63
C LYS A 112 -3.96 16.02 -0.49
N TYR A 113 -3.00 15.60 -1.32
CA TYR A 113 -3.27 14.79 -2.49
C TYR A 113 -2.55 13.46 -2.42
N LEU A 114 -3.20 12.44 -2.95
CA LEU A 114 -2.62 11.13 -3.23
C LEU A 114 -2.69 10.88 -4.73
N ALA A 115 -1.55 10.81 -5.39
CA ALA A 115 -1.42 10.37 -6.77
C ALA A 115 -1.27 8.84 -6.80
N VAL A 116 -2.01 8.19 -7.68
CA VAL A 116 -2.03 6.74 -7.87
C VAL A 116 -1.79 6.44 -9.34
N VAL A 117 -0.80 5.62 -9.62
CA VAL A 117 -0.50 5.14 -10.98
C VAL A 117 -1.09 3.74 -11.14
N CYS A 118 -1.92 3.60 -12.15
CA CYS A 118 -2.52 2.32 -12.52
C CYS A 118 -2.00 1.89 -13.89
N SER A 119 -1.64 0.63 -14.00
CA SER A 119 -1.17 0.02 -15.24
C SER A 119 -1.60 -1.45 -15.24
N PRO A 120 -1.86 -2.06 -16.39
CA PRO A 120 -1.99 -3.51 -16.47
C PRO A 120 -0.75 -4.17 -15.88
N GLY A 121 -0.95 -5.14 -15.00
CA GLY A 121 0.13 -5.99 -14.50
C GLY A 121 0.42 -7.10 -15.49
N PHE A 122 1.67 -7.52 -15.56
CA PHE A 122 2.05 -8.74 -16.29
C PHE A 122 1.85 -10.00 -15.43
N GLU A 123 1.34 -9.83 -14.21
CA GLU A 123 1.18 -10.90 -13.24
C GLU A 123 0.13 -11.95 -13.66
N ASP A 124 -0.78 -11.58 -14.56
CA ASP A 124 -1.79 -12.51 -15.11
C ASP A 124 -1.31 -13.25 -16.38
N GLY A 125 -0.07 -13.00 -16.82
CA GLY A 125 0.54 -13.65 -17.98
C GLY A 125 -0.07 -13.28 -19.32
N ARG A 126 -0.86 -12.21 -19.40
CA ARG A 126 -1.45 -11.74 -20.66
C ARG A 126 -0.45 -10.90 -21.43
N GLU A 127 -0.33 -11.19 -22.73
CA GLU A 127 0.41 -10.31 -23.64
C GLU A 127 -0.31 -8.97 -23.83
N PRO A 128 0.42 -7.86 -24.10
CA PRO A 128 -0.16 -6.55 -24.30
C PRO A 128 -1.29 -6.51 -25.34
N ASP A 129 -1.16 -7.31 -26.39
CA ASP A 129 -2.13 -7.39 -27.49
C ASP A 129 -3.45 -8.05 -27.09
N GLN A 130 -3.47 -8.78 -25.98
CA GLN A 130 -4.64 -9.49 -25.44
C GLN A 130 -5.41 -8.67 -24.41
N MET A 131 -4.89 -7.50 -24.05
CA MET A 131 -5.47 -6.69 -22.96
C MET A 131 -6.67 -5.85 -23.39
N GLY A 132 -6.94 -5.68 -24.68
CA GLY A 132 -8.05 -4.86 -25.20
C GLY A 132 -8.02 -3.44 -24.61
N GLU A 133 -9.17 -2.73 -24.66
CA GLU A 133 -9.31 -1.38 -24.09
C GLU A 133 -9.24 -1.32 -22.54
N VAL A 134 -9.21 -2.47 -21.86
CA VAL A 134 -9.27 -2.56 -20.39
C VAL A 134 -7.93 -2.23 -19.73
N GLY A 135 -6.85 -2.15 -20.50
CA GLY A 135 -5.49 -1.94 -20.01
C GLY A 135 -5.01 -0.51 -19.99
N LEU A 136 -5.86 0.46 -19.76
CA LEU A 136 -5.44 1.87 -19.77
C LEU A 136 -4.48 2.19 -18.62
N VAL A 137 -3.28 2.60 -18.98
CA VAL A 137 -2.36 3.28 -18.07
C VAL A 137 -2.97 4.63 -17.70
N LYS A 138 -3.14 4.89 -16.41
CA LYS A 138 -3.69 6.14 -15.92
C LYS A 138 -3.03 6.61 -14.65
N VAL A 139 -2.99 7.92 -14.47
CA VAL A 139 -2.68 8.56 -13.20
C VAL A 139 -3.97 9.15 -12.64
N VAL A 140 -4.30 8.76 -11.41
CA VAL A 140 -5.45 9.29 -10.69
C VAL A 140 -4.93 10.13 -9.54
N VAL A 141 -5.32 11.41 -9.48
CA VAL A 141 -5.03 12.28 -8.34
C VAL A 141 -6.28 12.43 -7.50
N ARG A 142 -6.16 12.08 -6.22
CA ARG A 142 -7.24 12.16 -5.26
C ARG A 142 -6.93 13.21 -4.21
N GLU A 143 -7.84 14.15 -4.01
CA GLU A 143 -7.83 15.02 -2.85
C GLU A 143 -8.31 14.24 -1.62
N LEU A 144 -7.56 14.34 -0.53
CA LEU A 144 -7.88 13.72 0.74
C LEU A 144 -8.70 14.66 1.61
N ALA A 145 -9.79 14.15 2.19
CA ALA A 145 -10.51 14.91 3.19
C ALA A 145 -9.58 15.22 4.41
N PRO A 146 -9.76 16.36 5.09
CA PRO A 146 -8.89 16.79 6.20
C PRO A 146 -8.68 15.73 7.29
N ASP A 147 -9.64 14.84 7.45
CA ASP A 147 -9.62 13.77 8.48
C ASP A 147 -9.28 12.38 7.91
N GLU A 148 -9.13 12.26 6.61
CA GLU A 148 -9.00 10.96 5.94
C GLU A 148 -7.69 10.23 6.29
N ALA A 149 -6.60 10.97 6.47
CA ALA A 149 -5.31 10.44 6.89
C ALA A 149 -5.00 10.73 8.36
N LYS A 150 -5.99 11.00 9.22
CA LYS A 150 -5.76 11.21 10.65
C LYS A 150 -5.56 9.89 11.37
N MET A 151 -4.49 9.82 12.14
CA MET A 151 -4.32 8.79 13.17
C MET A 151 -5.44 8.96 14.20
N LYS A 152 -6.20 7.89 14.47
CA LYS A 152 -7.20 7.94 15.55
C LYS A 152 -6.47 7.77 16.88
N ALA A 153 -6.75 8.64 17.84
CA ALA A 153 -6.25 8.50 19.20
C ALA A 153 -6.49 7.08 19.73
N LYS A 154 -5.49 6.52 20.42
CA LYS A 154 -5.69 5.27 21.18
C LYS A 154 -6.80 5.54 22.21
N LYS A 155 -7.88 4.77 22.14
CA LYS A 155 -8.81 4.63 23.27
C LYS A 155 -8.13 3.84 24.37
#